data_5b11c9d39724e76be979d4f6969f2289
#
_entry.id   5b11c9d39724e76be979d4f6969f2289
#
_cell.length_a   1.000
_cell.length_b   1.000
_cell.length_c   1.000
_cell.angle_alpha   90.00
_cell.angle_beta   90.00
_cell.angle_gamma   90.00
#
_symmetry.space_group_name_H-M   'P 1'
#
loop_
_entity.id
_entity.type
_entity.pdbx_description
1 polymer ?
#
loop_
_entity_poly.entity_id
_entity_poly.type
_entity_poly.pdbx_seq_one_letter_code
_entity_poly.pdbx_strand_id
1 'polypeptide(L)'
;MYTLCIRYTLDPNKTAHFKTYVDAELAAIRRSGGKVIGYFLPTDFAGPTNVAYGLIDFSSLASYEHYRHQLAEAPDHKTNVAELERSGAVISTCRSILKRASAD
;
A
#
# COMPACT_ATOMS: atom_id res chain seq x y z
N MET A 1 18.73 0.01 -2.02
CA MET A 1 17.30 -0.12 -2.31
C MET A 1 16.52 -0.37 -1.02
N TYR A 2 15.52 0.40 -0.80
CA TYR A 2 14.63 0.25 0.35
C TYR A 2 13.24 -0.11 -0.14
N THR A 3 12.53 -0.94 0.61
CA THR A 3 11.17 -1.36 0.27
C THR A 3 10.24 -0.98 1.40
N LEU A 4 9.23 -0.17 1.09
CA LEU A 4 8.12 0.05 1.99
C LEU A 4 7.22 -1.18 1.94
N CYS A 5 7.05 -1.83 3.08
CA CYS A 5 6.14 -2.95 3.23
C CYS A 5 4.96 -2.49 4.08
N ILE A 6 3.78 -2.46 3.49
CA ILE A 6 2.55 -2.10 4.19
C ILE A 6 1.76 -3.38 4.41
N ARG A 7 1.49 -3.69 5.68
CA ARG A 7 0.67 -4.82 6.04
C ARG A 7 -0.69 -4.31 6.48
N TYR A 8 -1.73 -4.77 5.80
CA TYR A 8 -3.12 -4.38 6.10
C TYR A 8 -3.85 -5.55 6.72
N THR A 9 -4.50 -5.33 7.85
CA THR A 9 -5.47 -6.29 8.38
C THR A 9 -6.84 -5.83 7.93
N LEU A 10 -7.56 -6.69 7.22
CA LEU A 10 -8.81 -6.36 6.57
C LEU A 10 -10.01 -6.95 7.30
N ASP A 11 -11.17 -6.29 7.15
CA ASP A 11 -12.44 -6.94 7.40
C ASP A 11 -12.64 -7.98 6.27
N PRO A 12 -12.74 -9.28 6.59
CA PRO A 12 -12.81 -10.32 5.56
C PRO A 12 -14.04 -10.22 4.67
N ASN A 13 -15.07 -9.49 5.11
CA ASN A 13 -16.29 -9.27 4.32
C ASN A 13 -16.18 -8.07 3.39
N LYS A 14 -15.06 -7.33 3.44
CA LYS A 14 -14.90 -6.08 2.70
C LYS A 14 -13.65 -6.05 1.82
N THR A 15 -13.13 -7.22 1.46
CA THR A 15 -11.95 -7.34 0.60
C THR A 15 -12.15 -6.64 -0.74
N ALA A 16 -13.35 -6.66 -1.28
CA ALA A 16 -13.67 -5.98 -2.55
C ALA A 16 -13.49 -4.46 -2.45
N HIS A 17 -13.81 -3.85 -1.32
CA HIS A 17 -13.59 -2.42 -1.10
C HIS A 17 -12.10 -2.09 -1.07
N PHE A 18 -11.29 -2.96 -0.45
CA PHE A 18 -9.85 -2.79 -0.45
C PHE A 18 -9.28 -2.91 -1.87
N LYS A 19 -9.73 -3.87 -2.67
CA LYS A 19 -9.31 -4.03 -4.06
C LYS A 19 -9.63 -2.78 -4.88
N THR A 20 -10.80 -2.19 -4.68
CA THR A 20 -11.18 -0.94 -5.34
C THR A 20 -10.22 0.19 -4.97
N TYR A 21 -9.86 0.30 -3.68
CA TYR A 21 -8.87 1.27 -3.23
C TYR A 21 -7.53 1.06 -3.93
N VAL A 22 -7.04 -0.18 -3.97
CA VAL A 22 -5.76 -0.50 -4.61
C VAL A 22 -5.77 -0.07 -6.08
N ASP A 23 -6.80 -0.42 -6.81
CA ASP A 23 -6.90 -0.09 -8.24
C ASP A 23 -6.88 1.43 -8.47
N ALA A 24 -7.52 2.20 -7.61
CA ALA A 24 -7.54 3.66 -7.72
C ALA A 24 -6.22 4.29 -7.25
N GLU A 25 -5.59 3.73 -6.22
CA GLU A 25 -4.42 4.34 -5.57
C GLU A 25 -3.13 4.15 -6.35
N LEU A 26 -3.01 3.10 -7.17
CA LEU A 26 -1.77 2.79 -7.89
C LEU A 26 -1.28 3.96 -8.73
N ALA A 27 -2.17 4.67 -9.40
CA ALA A 27 -1.81 5.83 -10.23
C ALA A 27 -1.20 6.96 -9.37
N ALA A 28 -1.80 7.24 -8.22
CA ALA A 28 -1.31 8.28 -7.30
C ALA A 28 0.07 7.89 -6.73
N ILE A 29 0.27 6.63 -6.37
CA ILE A 29 1.54 6.12 -5.86
C ILE A 29 2.65 6.30 -6.89
N ARG A 30 2.41 5.86 -8.13
CA ARG A 30 3.40 5.95 -9.21
C ARG A 30 3.73 7.40 -9.54
N ARG A 31 2.74 8.24 -9.64
CA ARG A 31 2.90 9.65 -9.93
C ARG A 31 3.69 10.39 -8.85
N SER A 32 3.59 9.92 -7.61
CA SER A 32 4.32 10.50 -6.48
C SER A 32 5.75 9.96 -6.34
N GLY A 33 6.17 9.04 -7.21
CA GLY A 33 7.55 8.54 -7.26
C GLY A 33 7.75 7.14 -6.69
N GLY A 34 6.69 6.45 -6.28
CA GLY A 34 6.78 5.08 -5.79
C GLY A 34 6.93 4.08 -6.93
N LYS A 35 7.92 3.19 -6.82
CA LYS A 35 8.08 2.07 -7.75
C LYS A 35 7.34 0.86 -7.18
N VAL A 36 6.13 0.65 -7.64
CA VAL A 36 5.28 -0.41 -7.11
C VAL A 36 5.82 -1.78 -7.50
N ILE A 37 6.14 -2.62 -6.51
CA ILE A 37 6.39 -4.04 -6.72
C ILE A 37 5.05 -4.73 -6.91
N GLY A 38 4.09 -4.46 -6.03
CA GLY A 38 2.74 -4.97 -6.15
C GLY A 38 1.94 -4.79 -4.87
N TYR A 39 0.63 -4.96 -5.01
CA TYR A 39 -0.27 -5.15 -3.90
C TYR A 39 -0.78 -6.58 -3.94
N PHE A 40 -0.84 -7.22 -2.78
CA PHE A 40 -1.11 -8.65 -2.67
C PHE A 40 -2.29 -8.89 -1.76
N LEU A 41 -3.28 -9.60 -2.27
CA LEU A 41 -4.49 -9.93 -1.51
C LEU A 41 -4.34 -11.28 -0.83
N PRO A 42 -5.03 -11.51 0.29
CA PRO A 42 -5.02 -12.82 0.94
C PRO A 42 -5.71 -13.86 0.06
N THR A 43 -5.31 -15.11 0.26
CA THR A 43 -5.93 -16.27 -0.40
C THR A 43 -6.38 -17.29 0.65
N ASP A 44 -7.13 -18.28 0.20
CA ASP A 44 -7.56 -19.40 1.06
C ASP A 44 -6.53 -20.55 1.07
N PHE A 45 -5.43 -20.40 0.32
CA PHE A 45 -4.48 -21.50 0.16
C PHE A 45 -3.52 -21.64 1.33
N ALA A 46 -3.02 -20.52 1.85
CA ALA A 46 -2.10 -20.52 2.98
C ALA A 46 -2.04 -19.13 3.60
N GLY A 47 -1.73 -19.10 4.90
CA GLY A 47 -1.59 -17.89 5.66
C GLY A 47 -2.91 -17.30 6.14
N PRO A 48 -2.88 -16.11 6.77
CA PRO A 48 -4.10 -15.43 7.21
C PRO A 48 -4.98 -15.04 6.03
N THR A 49 -6.27 -15.23 6.18
CA THR A 49 -7.24 -14.97 5.11
C THR A 49 -7.69 -13.49 5.05
N ASN A 50 -7.18 -12.64 5.94
CA ASN A 50 -7.56 -11.24 6.04
C ASN A 50 -6.38 -10.28 6.10
N VAL A 51 -5.22 -10.68 5.58
CA VAL A 51 -4.02 -9.84 5.55
C VAL A 51 -3.61 -9.59 4.11
N ALA A 52 -3.44 -8.33 3.76
CA ALA A 52 -2.96 -7.89 2.45
C ALA A 52 -1.63 -7.15 2.62
N TYR A 53 -0.87 -7.04 1.54
CA TYR A 53 0.41 -6.35 1.53
C TYR A 53 0.51 -5.39 0.37
N GLY A 54 1.18 -4.26 0.61
CA GLY A 54 1.66 -3.38 -0.45
C GLY A 54 3.17 -3.27 -0.37
N LEU A 55 3.85 -3.46 -1.48
CA LEU A 55 5.32 -3.38 -1.57
C LEU A 55 5.70 -2.32 -2.59
N ILE A 56 6.47 -1.32 -2.15
CA ILE A 56 6.87 -0.18 -2.97
C ILE A 56 8.35 0.08 -2.77
N ASP A 57 9.11 0.12 -3.86
CA ASP A 57 10.56 0.33 -3.81
C ASP A 57 10.95 1.79 -3.93
N PHE A 58 12.03 2.15 -3.25
CA PHE A 58 12.67 3.46 -3.30
C PHE A 58 14.19 3.30 -3.36
N SER A 59 14.85 4.14 -4.14
CA SER A 59 16.32 4.09 -4.28
C SER A 59 17.02 4.58 -3.02
N SER A 60 16.39 5.47 -2.24
CA SER A 60 16.97 6.07 -1.04
C SER A 60 15.87 6.44 -0.05
N LEU A 61 16.27 6.72 1.19
CA LEU A 61 15.33 7.25 2.19
C LEU A 61 14.86 8.65 1.83
N ALA A 62 15.69 9.45 1.18
CA ALA A 62 15.30 10.77 0.70
C ALA A 62 14.19 10.67 -0.37
N SER A 63 14.30 9.69 -1.28
CA SER A 63 13.25 9.42 -2.27
C SER A 63 11.94 9.02 -1.60
N TYR A 64 12.02 8.22 -0.54
CA TYR A 64 10.84 7.82 0.22
C TYR A 64 10.18 9.02 0.90
N GLU A 65 10.96 9.90 1.51
CA GLU A 65 10.41 11.11 2.16
C GLU A 65 9.74 12.02 1.13
N HIS A 66 10.36 12.21 -0.02
CA HIS A 66 9.80 13.00 -1.12
C HIS A 66 8.47 12.39 -1.58
N TYR A 67 8.42 11.09 -1.76
CA TYR A 67 7.21 10.36 -2.11
C TYR A 67 6.09 10.59 -1.10
N ARG A 68 6.39 10.45 0.18
CA ARG A 68 5.39 10.66 1.25
C ARG A 68 4.80 12.05 1.20
N HIS A 69 5.65 13.05 0.95
CA HIS A 69 5.22 14.44 0.86
C HIS A 69 4.33 14.66 -0.38
N GLN A 70 4.75 14.16 -1.52
CA GLN A 70 4.00 14.29 -2.77
C GLN A 70 2.64 13.58 -2.68
N LEU A 71 2.62 12.37 -2.16
CA LEU A 71 1.39 11.59 -2.04
C LEU A 71 0.38 12.27 -1.13
N ALA A 72 0.83 12.81 0.01
CA ALA A 72 -0.04 13.50 0.96
C ALA A 72 -0.77 14.69 0.34
N GLU A 73 -0.18 15.33 -0.67
CA GLU A 73 -0.77 16.48 -1.36
C GLU A 73 -1.64 16.09 -2.56
N ALA A 74 -1.59 14.83 -3.01
CA ALA A 74 -2.32 14.40 -4.19
C ALA A 74 -3.83 14.32 -3.92
N PRO A 75 -4.68 15.05 -4.69
CA PRO A 75 -6.13 15.05 -4.44
C PRO A 75 -6.79 13.68 -4.57
N ASP A 76 -6.37 12.87 -5.55
CA ASP A 76 -6.91 11.53 -5.73
C ASP A 76 -6.54 10.60 -4.56
N HIS A 77 -5.32 10.72 -4.01
CA HIS A 77 -4.95 10.00 -2.80
C HIS A 77 -5.90 10.33 -1.64
N LYS A 78 -6.16 11.61 -1.42
CA LYS A 78 -7.05 12.06 -0.35
C LYS A 78 -8.46 11.47 -0.52
N THR A 79 -8.96 11.47 -1.75
CA THR A 79 -10.27 10.89 -2.07
C THR A 79 -10.27 9.38 -1.85
N ASN A 80 -9.25 8.68 -2.32
CA ASN A 80 -9.13 7.22 -2.19
C ASN A 80 -9.07 6.78 -0.73
N VAL A 81 -8.29 7.49 0.08
CA VAL A 81 -8.18 7.20 1.51
C VAL A 81 -9.50 7.45 2.23
N ALA A 82 -10.19 8.54 1.91
CA ALA A 82 -11.49 8.86 2.51
C ALA A 82 -12.53 7.78 2.18
N GLU A 83 -12.55 7.28 0.95
CA GLU A 83 -13.44 6.20 0.54
C GLU A 83 -13.12 4.90 1.27
N LEU A 84 -11.83 4.58 1.40
CA LEU A 84 -11.39 3.38 2.11
C LEU A 84 -11.79 3.44 3.59
N GLU A 85 -11.57 4.57 4.24
CA GLU A 85 -11.96 4.78 5.64
C GLU A 85 -13.46 4.65 5.83
N ARG A 86 -14.24 5.23 4.93
CA ARG A 86 -15.70 5.16 4.97
C ARG A 86 -16.20 3.72 4.85
N SER A 87 -15.51 2.89 4.07
CA SER A 87 -15.89 1.48 3.88
C SER A 87 -15.66 0.63 5.13
N GLY A 88 -14.69 1.01 5.98
CA GLY A 88 -14.29 0.20 7.13
C GLY A 88 -13.55 -1.07 6.74
N ALA A 89 -13.02 -1.15 5.51
CA ALA A 89 -12.38 -2.37 5.01
C ALA A 89 -11.04 -2.67 5.71
N VAL A 90 -10.31 -1.65 6.16
CA VAL A 90 -9.02 -1.81 6.83
C VAL A 90 -9.19 -1.65 8.33
N ILE A 91 -8.89 -2.71 9.08
CA ILE A 91 -8.96 -2.72 10.54
C ILE A 91 -7.69 -2.09 11.13
N SER A 92 -6.53 -2.44 10.59
CA SER A 92 -5.25 -1.89 11.04
C SER A 92 -4.22 -1.91 9.90
N THR A 93 -3.22 -1.04 10.03
CA THR A 93 -2.14 -0.91 9.06
C THR A 93 -0.83 -0.85 9.81
N CYS A 94 0.17 -1.61 9.33
CA CYS A 94 1.51 -1.58 9.86
C CYS A 94 2.49 -1.34 8.71
N ARG A 95 3.35 -0.32 8.84
CA ARG A 95 4.34 0.04 7.84
C ARG A 95 5.74 -0.28 8.32
N SER A 96 6.55 -0.85 7.43
CA SER A 96 7.96 -1.13 7.70
C SER A 96 8.80 -0.66 6.52
N ILE A 97 9.96 -0.09 6.81
CA ILE A 97 10.96 0.21 5.78
C ILE A 97 12.03 -0.88 5.86
N LEU A 98 12.12 -1.67 4.81
CA LEU A 98 13.03 -2.80 4.73
C LEU A 98 14.20 -2.46 3.82
N LYS A 99 15.41 -2.82 4.24
CA LYS A 99 16.58 -2.69 3.40
C LYS A 99 16.82 -4.00 2.68
N ARG A 100 16.99 -3.94 1.36
CA ARG A 100 17.21 -5.17 0.58
C ARG A 100 18.57 -5.76 0.95
N ALA A 101 18.56 -6.98 1.45
CA ALA A 101 19.79 -7.68 1.83
C ALA A 101 20.51 -8.22 0.60
N SER A 102 19.76 -8.70 -0.37
CA SER A 102 20.32 -9.12 -1.66
C SER A 102 19.23 -8.90 -2.72
N ALA A 103 19.69 -8.60 -3.92
CA ALA A 103 18.80 -8.35 -5.04
C ALA A 103 19.34 -9.02 -6.27
N ASP A 104 18.52 -9.59 -7.02
CA ASP A 104 18.86 -10.14 -8.30
C ASP A 104 18.13 -9.50 -9.40
#